data_057c91d8b0a95990ba69760c4305c25a
#
_entry.id   057c91d8b0a95990ba69760c4305c25a
#
_cell.length_a   1.000
_cell.length_b   1.000
_cell.length_c   1.000
_cell.angle_alpha   90.00
_cell.angle_beta   90.00
_cell.angle_gamma   90.00
#
_symmetry.space_group_name_H-M   'P 1'
#
loop_
_entity.id
_entity.type
_entity.pdbx_description
1 polymer ?
#
loop_
_entity_poly.entity_id
_entity_poly.type
_entity_poly.pdbx_seq_one_letter_code
_entity_poly.pdbx_strand_id
1 'polypeptide(L)'
;MNKLLYCITLIILANIGTWFQFQGHYWSDKEFFKSPWFICGLGGVLSILFWNATKLSYEHFGQYWNIRLMGFGVGTMVFGLMTWMLSNEIPTIKTFICLLLAAAIILIQITNVADV
;
A
#
# COMPACT_ATOMS: atom_id res chain seq x y z
N MET A 1 1.76 -2.72 20.04
CA MET A 1 2.89 -2.48 19.11
C MET A 1 3.03 -3.55 18.06
N ASN A 2 3.02 -4.82 18.47
CA ASN A 2 3.17 -5.91 17.50
C ASN A 2 2.07 -5.94 16.44
N LYS A 3 0.82 -5.71 16.85
CA LYS A 3 -0.29 -5.69 15.90
C LYS A 3 -0.16 -4.59 14.88
N LEU A 4 0.32 -3.41 15.31
CA LEU A 4 0.52 -2.30 14.41
C LEU A 4 1.64 -2.61 13.40
N LEU A 5 2.74 -3.19 13.87
CA LEU A 5 3.85 -3.57 13.00
C LEU A 5 3.42 -4.62 11.97
N TYR A 6 2.68 -5.63 12.40
CA TYR A 6 2.14 -6.64 11.48
C TYR A 6 1.20 -6.03 10.46
N CYS A 7 0.33 -5.14 10.91
CA CYS A 7 -0.60 -4.46 10.02
C CYS A 7 0.14 -3.67 8.94
N ILE A 8 1.11 -2.86 9.34
CA ILE A 8 1.89 -2.06 8.41
C ILE A 8 2.67 -2.96 7.45
N THR A 9 3.30 -4.01 7.96
CA THR A 9 4.05 -4.95 7.13
C THR A 9 3.14 -5.60 6.08
N LEU A 10 1.96 -6.05 6.48
CA LEU A 10 1.01 -6.66 5.54
C LEU A 10 0.55 -5.67 4.49
N ILE A 11 0.29 -4.42 4.88
CA ILE A 11 -0.11 -3.39 3.93
C ILE A 11 1.01 -3.12 2.93
N ILE A 12 2.26 -3.02 3.39
CA ILE A 12 3.41 -2.80 2.51
C ILE A 12 3.55 -3.95 1.53
N LEU A 13 3.52 -5.19 2.01
CA LEU A 13 3.65 -6.36 1.16
C LEU A 13 2.51 -6.43 0.14
N ALA A 14 1.29 -6.16 0.58
CA ALA A 14 0.14 -6.18 -0.31
C ALA A 14 0.25 -5.11 -1.40
N ASN A 15 0.76 -3.93 -1.05
CA ASN A 15 0.92 -2.86 -2.01
C ASN A 15 2.06 -3.12 -3.00
N ILE A 16 3.13 -3.78 -2.55
CA ILE A 16 4.18 -4.22 -3.47
C ILE A 16 3.60 -5.18 -4.51
N GLY A 17 2.82 -6.16 -4.06
CA GLY A 17 2.15 -7.08 -4.98
C GLY A 17 1.16 -6.38 -5.90
N THR A 18 0.43 -5.40 -5.39
CA THR A 18 -0.53 -4.64 -6.18
C THR A 18 0.18 -3.86 -7.29
N TRP A 19 1.36 -3.30 -7.00
CA TRP A 19 2.13 -2.61 -8.03
C TRP A 19 2.45 -3.55 -9.19
N PHE A 20 2.92 -4.76 -8.89
CA PHE A 20 3.19 -5.75 -9.94
C PHE A 20 1.91 -6.19 -10.63
N GLN A 21 0.81 -6.28 -9.92
CA GLN A 21 -0.48 -6.67 -10.50
C GLN A 21 -0.96 -5.67 -11.56
N PHE A 22 -0.87 -4.38 -11.28
CA PHE A 22 -1.41 -3.37 -12.17
C PHE A 22 -0.36 -2.72 -13.07
N GLN A 23 0.89 -2.65 -12.63
CA GLN A 23 1.96 -1.98 -13.38
C GLN A 23 2.95 -2.95 -14.01
N GLY A 24 2.91 -4.22 -13.63
CA GLY A 24 3.88 -5.18 -14.11
C GLY A 24 3.89 -5.33 -15.62
N HIS A 25 2.73 -5.28 -16.27
CA HIS A 25 2.65 -5.41 -17.72
C HIS A 25 3.23 -4.20 -18.47
N TYR A 26 3.33 -3.05 -17.82
CA TYR A 26 4.00 -1.89 -18.39
C TYR A 26 5.50 -1.93 -18.12
N TRP A 27 5.87 -2.51 -16.99
CA TRP A 27 7.26 -2.58 -16.56
C TRP A 27 8.05 -3.67 -17.31
N SER A 28 7.39 -4.80 -17.61
CA SER A 28 8.03 -5.95 -18.24
C SER A 28 7.22 -6.40 -19.45
N ASP A 29 7.94 -6.84 -20.50
CA ASP A 29 7.31 -7.38 -21.72
C ASP A 29 6.94 -8.85 -21.59
N LYS A 30 7.19 -9.47 -20.46
CA LYS A 30 6.87 -10.89 -20.27
C LYS A 30 5.37 -11.10 -20.28
N GLU A 31 4.92 -12.11 -21.04
CA GLU A 31 3.51 -12.44 -21.14
C GLU A 31 2.90 -12.84 -19.81
N PHE A 32 3.71 -13.34 -18.90
CA PHE A 32 3.27 -13.71 -17.57
C PHE A 32 2.56 -12.55 -16.87
N PHE A 33 3.11 -11.33 -16.97
CA PHE A 33 2.52 -10.16 -16.34
C PHE A 33 1.29 -9.63 -17.06
N LYS A 34 1.06 -10.09 -18.30
CA LYS A 34 -0.11 -9.68 -19.08
C LYS A 34 -1.24 -10.68 -19.00
N SER A 35 -1.03 -11.81 -18.35
CA SER A 35 -2.01 -12.86 -18.28
C SER A 35 -3.12 -12.53 -17.26
N PRO A 36 -4.40 -12.69 -17.65
CA PRO A 36 -5.48 -12.53 -16.68
C PRO A 36 -5.41 -13.52 -15.52
N TRP A 37 -4.83 -14.68 -15.74
CA TRP A 37 -4.66 -15.67 -14.68
C TRP A 37 -3.69 -15.18 -13.61
N PHE A 38 -2.61 -14.52 -14.02
CA PHE A 38 -1.68 -13.91 -13.08
C PHE A 38 -2.38 -12.85 -12.22
N ILE A 39 -3.17 -11.98 -12.87
CA ILE A 39 -3.87 -10.92 -12.17
C ILE A 39 -4.88 -11.49 -11.17
N CYS A 40 -5.65 -12.49 -11.57
CA CYS A 40 -6.63 -13.12 -10.69
C CYS A 40 -5.98 -13.86 -9.53
N GLY A 41 -4.92 -14.62 -9.81
CA GLY A 41 -4.23 -15.36 -8.77
C GLY A 41 -3.57 -14.45 -7.76
N LEU A 42 -2.87 -13.43 -8.23
CA LEU A 42 -2.23 -12.45 -7.35
C LEU A 42 -3.27 -11.67 -6.57
N GLY A 43 -4.38 -11.30 -7.22
CA GLY A 43 -5.47 -10.60 -6.54
C GLY A 43 -6.05 -11.39 -5.39
N GLY A 44 -6.18 -12.71 -5.55
CA GLY A 44 -6.65 -13.57 -4.47
C GLY A 44 -5.72 -13.54 -3.27
N VAL A 45 -4.41 -13.65 -3.52
CA VAL A 45 -3.40 -13.59 -2.45
C VAL A 45 -3.42 -12.20 -1.79
N LEU A 46 -3.49 -11.14 -2.57
CA LEU A 46 -3.52 -9.78 -2.06
C LEU A 46 -4.77 -9.52 -1.22
N SER A 47 -5.91 -10.08 -1.63
CA SER A 47 -7.15 -9.95 -0.85
C SER A 47 -7.00 -10.56 0.54
N ILE A 48 -6.33 -11.69 0.65
CA ILE A 48 -6.07 -12.31 1.95
C ILE A 48 -5.18 -11.41 2.80
N LEU A 49 -4.13 -10.83 2.20
CA LEU A 49 -3.25 -9.93 2.92
C LEU A 49 -3.98 -8.69 3.43
N PHE A 50 -4.80 -8.07 2.58
CA PHE A 50 -5.58 -6.90 2.98
C PHE A 50 -6.61 -7.23 4.05
N TRP A 51 -7.24 -8.40 3.95
CA TRP A 51 -8.20 -8.84 4.95
C TRP A 51 -7.55 -8.99 6.33
N ASN A 52 -6.37 -9.63 6.36
CA ASN A 52 -5.63 -9.78 7.61
C ASN A 52 -5.17 -8.42 8.16
N ALA A 53 -4.73 -7.52 7.29
CA ALA A 53 -4.33 -6.18 7.72
C ALA A 53 -5.51 -5.41 8.30
N THR A 54 -6.67 -5.52 7.68
CA THR A 54 -7.89 -4.86 8.17
C THR A 54 -8.27 -5.39 9.54
N LYS A 55 -8.19 -6.71 9.70
CA LYS A 55 -8.50 -7.35 10.97
C LYS A 55 -7.57 -6.89 12.09
N LEU A 56 -6.28 -6.87 11.82
CA LEU A 56 -5.30 -6.42 12.80
C LEU A 56 -5.44 -4.95 13.12
N SER A 57 -5.72 -4.14 12.12
CA SER A 57 -5.94 -2.71 12.32
C SER A 57 -7.15 -2.45 13.21
N TYR A 58 -8.23 -3.15 12.96
CA TYR A 58 -9.43 -3.00 13.78
C TYR A 58 -9.17 -3.44 15.22
N GLU A 59 -8.42 -4.51 15.41
CA GLU A 59 -8.06 -4.95 16.75
C GLU A 59 -7.19 -3.95 17.48
N HIS A 60 -6.33 -3.23 16.75
CA HIS A 60 -5.42 -2.27 17.35
C HIS A 60 -6.08 -0.91 17.60
N PHE A 61 -6.80 -0.40 16.62
CA PHE A 61 -7.38 0.95 16.69
C PHE A 61 -8.84 0.98 17.13
N GLY A 62 -9.58 -0.10 16.88
CA GLY A 62 -11.00 -0.16 17.22
C GLY A 62 -11.90 0.60 16.24
N GLN A 63 -11.38 1.03 15.10
CA GLN A 63 -12.14 1.79 14.12
C GLN A 63 -11.77 1.36 12.71
N TYR A 64 -12.73 1.50 11.78
CA TYR A 64 -12.47 1.19 10.38
C TYR A 64 -11.69 2.28 9.65
N TRP A 65 -11.80 3.52 10.10
CA TRP A 65 -11.16 4.65 9.43
C TRP A 65 -9.64 4.53 9.38
N ASN A 66 -9.04 3.98 10.43
CA ASN A 66 -7.58 3.90 10.53
C ASN A 66 -6.98 3.03 9.43
N ILE A 67 -7.59 1.87 9.15
CA ILE A 67 -7.06 1.01 8.10
C ILE A 67 -7.18 1.67 6.72
N ARG A 68 -8.27 2.38 6.48
CA ARG A 68 -8.49 3.03 5.19
C ARG A 68 -7.45 4.11 4.95
N LEU A 69 -7.26 4.99 5.94
CA LEU A 69 -6.32 6.10 5.80
C LEU A 69 -4.88 5.63 5.81
N MET A 70 -4.53 4.69 6.67
CA MET A 70 -3.20 4.10 6.70
C MET A 70 -2.90 3.36 5.40
N GLY A 71 -3.86 2.60 4.89
CA GLY A 71 -3.70 1.90 3.64
C GLY A 71 -3.46 2.86 2.49
N PHE A 72 -4.20 3.97 2.45
CA PHE A 72 -4.02 4.99 1.42
C PHE A 72 -2.61 5.60 1.51
N GLY A 73 -2.19 6.00 2.71
CA GLY A 73 -0.88 6.62 2.88
C GLY A 73 0.26 5.67 2.55
N VAL A 74 0.24 4.48 3.13
CA VAL A 74 1.28 3.47 2.87
C VAL A 74 1.26 3.05 1.41
N GLY A 75 0.07 2.83 0.84
CA GLY A 75 -0.05 2.45 -0.55
C GLY A 75 0.53 3.49 -1.50
N THR A 76 0.26 4.76 -1.25
CA THR A 76 0.80 5.85 -2.07
C THR A 76 2.31 5.90 -1.97
N MET A 77 2.88 5.75 -0.77
CA MET A 77 4.32 5.75 -0.59
C MET A 77 4.99 4.57 -1.29
N VAL A 78 4.43 3.37 -1.14
CA VAL A 78 4.96 2.18 -1.80
C VAL A 78 4.89 2.33 -3.32
N PHE A 79 3.77 2.79 -3.84
CA PHE A 79 3.61 3.01 -5.28
C PHE A 79 4.65 4.01 -5.78
N GLY A 80 4.82 5.10 -5.06
CA GLY A 80 5.78 6.12 -5.46
C GLY A 80 7.21 5.62 -5.49
N LEU A 81 7.61 4.91 -4.44
CA LEU A 81 8.96 4.35 -4.37
C LEU A 81 9.20 3.32 -5.47
N MET A 82 8.26 2.41 -5.68
CA MET A 82 8.44 1.38 -6.69
C MET A 82 8.44 1.97 -8.10
N THR A 83 7.56 2.93 -8.36
CA THR A 83 7.51 3.57 -9.67
C THR A 83 8.82 4.30 -9.95
N TRP A 84 9.34 5.03 -8.98
CA TRP A 84 10.61 5.73 -9.13
C TRP A 84 11.75 4.75 -9.37
N MET A 85 11.85 3.70 -8.55
CA MET A 85 12.99 2.77 -8.60
C MET A 85 12.94 1.84 -9.81
N LEU A 86 11.78 1.32 -10.14
CA LEU A 86 11.65 0.29 -11.18
C LEU A 86 11.36 0.88 -12.55
N SER A 87 10.57 1.91 -12.63
CA SER A 87 10.19 2.53 -13.91
C SER A 87 10.97 3.80 -14.22
N ASN A 88 11.83 4.23 -13.31
CA ASN A 88 12.66 5.43 -13.47
C ASN A 88 11.85 6.72 -13.69
N GLU A 89 10.60 6.72 -13.25
CA GLU A 89 9.80 7.94 -13.28
C GLU A 89 10.14 8.80 -12.06
N ILE A 90 10.74 9.96 -12.33
CA ILE A 90 11.10 10.88 -11.26
C ILE A 90 9.87 11.67 -10.85
N PRO A 91 9.55 11.75 -9.54
CA PRO A 91 8.38 12.52 -9.11
C PRO A 91 8.53 14.00 -9.47
N THR A 92 7.46 14.59 -9.99
CA THR A 92 7.41 16.03 -10.18
C THR A 92 7.21 16.70 -8.83
N ILE A 93 7.35 18.03 -8.79
CA ILE A 93 7.12 18.80 -7.56
C ILE A 93 5.72 18.53 -7.04
N LYS A 94 4.74 18.49 -7.94
CA LYS A 94 3.35 18.20 -7.59
C LYS A 94 3.20 16.83 -6.94
N THR A 95 3.81 15.82 -7.54
CA THR A 95 3.79 14.45 -7.00
C THR A 95 4.51 14.37 -5.66
N PHE A 96 5.63 15.09 -5.54
CA PHE A 96 6.40 15.09 -4.29
C PHE A 96 5.56 15.67 -3.14
N ILE A 97 4.82 16.75 -3.40
CA ILE A 97 3.92 17.33 -2.40
C ILE A 97 2.86 16.32 -1.99
N CYS A 98 2.29 15.59 -2.93
CA CYS A 98 1.30 14.55 -2.62
C CYS A 98 1.90 13.44 -1.77
N LEU A 99 3.15 13.05 -2.02
CA LEU A 99 3.82 12.04 -1.22
C LEU A 99 4.07 12.54 0.21
N LEU A 100 4.40 13.81 0.38
CA LEU A 100 4.55 14.38 1.70
C LEU A 100 3.23 14.38 2.46
N LEU A 101 2.12 14.66 1.79
CA LEU A 101 0.80 14.60 2.41
C LEU A 101 0.44 13.17 2.80
N ALA A 102 0.80 12.18 1.97
CA ALA A 102 0.58 10.78 2.30
C ALA A 102 1.38 10.37 3.54
N ALA A 103 2.63 10.83 3.65
CA ALA A 103 3.45 10.58 4.82
C ALA A 103 2.82 11.21 6.06
N ALA A 104 2.25 12.40 5.93
CA ALA A 104 1.55 13.06 7.04
C ALA A 104 0.34 12.25 7.48
N ILE A 105 -0.42 11.66 6.55
CA ILE A 105 -1.55 10.80 6.87
C ILE A 105 -1.09 9.61 7.71
N ILE A 106 0.01 8.97 7.32
CA ILE A 106 0.55 7.83 8.06
C ILE A 106 0.92 8.26 9.49
N LEU A 107 1.63 9.37 9.62
CA LEU A 107 2.06 9.85 10.92
C LEU A 107 0.89 10.18 11.82
N ILE A 108 -0.14 10.81 11.31
CA ILE A 108 -1.33 11.15 12.08
C ILE A 108 -2.03 9.87 12.55
N GLN A 109 -2.10 8.84 11.70
CA GLN A 109 -2.81 7.62 12.05
C GLN A 109 -2.08 6.78 13.10
N ILE A 110 -0.75 6.78 13.10
CA ILE A 110 0.00 5.98 14.06
C ILE A 110 0.28 6.71 15.37
N THR A 111 0.08 8.02 15.42
CA THR A 111 0.21 8.78 16.67
C THR A 111 -1.17 8.93 17.31
N ASN A 112 -1.17 9.20 18.63
CA ASN A 112 -2.40 9.39 19.37
C ASN A 112 -2.81 10.85 19.42
N VAL A 113 -2.31 11.66 18.51
CA VAL A 113 -2.43 13.11 18.59
C VAL A 113 -3.87 13.61 18.48
N ALA A 114 -4.73 12.97 17.80
CA ALA A 114 -6.08 13.46 17.62
C ALA A 114 -7.12 12.38 17.89
N ASP A 115 -6.89 11.62 18.91
CA ASP A 115 -7.79 10.55 19.31
C ASP A 115 -9.01 11.11 20.07
N VAL A 116 -9.47 12.22 19.61
CA VAL A 116 -10.53 12.97 20.28
C VAL A 116 -11.80 12.88 19.46
#